data_d175cd4cb231254133fbc32dc43a43ac
#
_entry.id   d175cd4cb231254133fbc32dc43a43ac
#
_cell.length_a   1.000
_cell.length_b   1.000
_cell.length_c   1.000
_cell.angle_alpha   90.00
_cell.angle_beta   90.00
_cell.angle_gamma   90.00
#
_symmetry.space_group_name_H-M   'P 1'
#
loop_
_entity.id
_entity.type
_entity.pdbx_description
1 polymer ?
#
loop_
_entity_poly.entity_id
_entity_poly.type
_entity_poly.pdbx_seq_one_letter_code
_entity_poly.pdbx_strand_id
1 'polypeptide(L)'
;ETSSARLCRDLGRCAGGNLVTMATIEPKLRDQLLKRLMDILGSLVGCIISIPIIAITAIPLKLESPGPLFFKQKRVGRNGRIFYIHKLRSMYMDAEERKKELMAQNEMNGLMFKMEDDPRVTKVGKFIRRTSIDELPQFFDVVRGSMSLVGTRPPTLDEYRQYESHHKRRLSMKPGITGLWQVSGRSDIEDFEDVVKLDVQYIDNWSLWGDIKILFKTVWVVFAGRGAK
;
A
#
# COMPACT_ATOMS: atom_id res chain seq x y z
N GLU A 1 -16.65 33.89 5.17
CA GLU A 1 -17.18 32.54 5.30
C GLU A 1 -16.35 31.60 4.43
N THR A 2 -15.63 30.67 5.04
CA THR A 2 -14.76 29.74 4.34
C THR A 2 -15.59 28.72 3.54
N SER A 3 -15.06 28.27 2.41
CA SER A 3 -15.66 27.27 1.50
C SER A 3 -16.13 26.00 2.25
N SER A 4 -15.45 25.64 3.33
CA SER A 4 -15.81 24.51 4.21
C SER A 4 -17.14 24.71 4.94
N ALA A 5 -17.48 25.94 5.35
CA ALA A 5 -18.74 26.22 6.06
C ALA A 5 -19.96 26.16 5.13
N ARG A 6 -19.79 26.44 3.83
CA ARG A 6 -20.84 26.25 2.82
C ARG A 6 -21.05 24.77 2.52
N LEU A 7 -19.97 24.01 2.33
CA LEU A 7 -20.04 22.57 2.08
C LEU A 7 -20.77 21.84 3.23
N CYS A 8 -20.48 22.18 4.48
CA CYS A 8 -21.17 21.60 5.64
C CYS A 8 -22.66 21.95 5.69
N ARG A 9 -23.07 23.15 5.22
CA ARG A 9 -24.49 23.57 5.16
C ARG A 9 -25.25 22.86 4.05
N ASP A 10 -24.64 22.67 2.91
CA ASP A 10 -25.26 22.02 1.75
C ASP A 10 -25.38 20.50 1.97
N LEU A 11 -24.41 19.87 2.63
CA LEU A 11 -24.44 18.46 3.01
C LEU A 11 -25.46 18.17 4.12
N GLY A 12 -25.71 19.10 5.04
CA GLY A 12 -26.74 18.96 6.06
C GLY A 12 -28.17 18.98 5.53
N ARG A 13 -28.39 19.45 4.29
CA ARG A 13 -29.71 19.46 3.61
C ARG A 13 -30.01 18.18 2.85
N CYS A 14 -29.02 17.36 2.55
CA CYS A 14 -29.22 16.06 1.91
C CYS A 14 -29.54 15.01 2.96
N ALA A 15 -30.72 15.11 3.51
CA ALA A 15 -31.61 14.12 4.15
C ALA A 15 -31.04 12.80 4.66
N GLY A 16 -31.15 12.57 5.97
CA GLY A 16 -31.61 11.30 6.56
C GLY A 16 -30.75 10.05 6.41
N GLY A 17 -29.54 10.11 5.92
CA GLY A 17 -28.55 9.03 5.94
C GLY A 17 -27.34 9.47 6.77
N ASN A 18 -26.72 8.58 7.50
CA ASN A 18 -25.49 8.83 8.26
C ASN A 18 -24.40 9.38 7.33
N LEU A 19 -24.37 10.68 7.16
CA LEU A 19 -23.34 11.39 6.41
C LEU A 19 -22.10 11.41 7.31
N VAL A 20 -21.22 10.45 7.13
CA VAL A 20 -19.87 10.52 7.67
C VAL A 20 -19.19 11.66 6.95
N THR A 21 -19.19 12.84 7.55
CA THR A 21 -18.41 13.98 7.08
C THR A 21 -16.95 13.58 7.18
N MET A 22 -16.39 13.11 6.07
CA MET A 22 -14.95 13.01 5.93
C MET A 22 -14.41 14.43 5.82
N ALA A 23 -14.17 15.07 6.96
CA ALA A 23 -13.39 16.30 7.03
C ALA A 23 -11.96 15.96 6.62
N THR A 24 -11.72 15.85 5.34
CA THR A 24 -10.37 15.81 4.79
C THR A 24 -9.81 17.21 4.91
N ILE A 25 -8.78 17.38 5.73
CA ILE A 25 -7.92 18.57 5.63
C ILE A 25 -7.27 18.45 4.24
N GLU A 26 -7.83 19.16 3.25
CA GLU A 26 -7.20 19.20 1.94
C GLU A 26 -5.85 19.93 2.07
N PRO A 27 -4.72 19.24 1.78
CA PRO A 27 -3.42 19.88 1.83
C PRO A 27 -3.41 21.07 0.86
N LYS A 28 -2.72 22.15 1.22
CA LYS A 28 -2.55 23.32 0.34
C LYS A 28 -2.01 22.84 -1.02
N LEU A 29 -2.43 23.48 -2.10
CA LEU A 29 -1.99 23.15 -3.47
C LEU A 29 -0.46 23.07 -3.58
N ARG A 30 0.25 23.99 -2.92
CA ARG A 30 1.71 23.98 -2.84
C ARG A 30 2.24 22.66 -2.28
N ASP A 31 1.66 22.17 -1.20
CA ASP A 31 2.12 20.97 -0.53
C ASP A 31 1.82 19.71 -1.35
N GLN A 32 0.70 19.71 -2.08
CA GLN A 32 0.37 18.65 -3.05
C GLN A 32 1.38 18.62 -4.21
N LEU A 33 1.77 19.79 -4.74
CA LEU A 33 2.76 19.89 -5.80
C LEU A 33 4.15 19.45 -5.32
N LEU A 34 4.56 19.87 -4.12
CA LEU A 34 5.84 19.47 -3.53
C LEU A 34 5.87 17.97 -3.26
N LYS A 35 4.76 17.40 -2.74
CA LYS A 35 4.65 15.95 -2.60
C LYS A 35 4.77 15.23 -3.94
N ARG A 36 4.11 15.71 -4.98
CA ARG A 36 4.20 15.09 -6.29
C ARG A 36 5.61 15.18 -6.88
N LEU A 37 6.30 16.31 -6.70
CA LEU A 37 7.69 16.47 -7.10
C LEU A 37 8.60 15.48 -6.36
N MET A 38 8.45 15.36 -5.04
CA MET A 38 9.17 14.37 -4.22
C MET A 38 8.89 12.94 -4.70
N ASP A 39 7.63 12.60 -4.99
CA ASP A 39 7.24 11.30 -5.51
C ASP A 39 7.92 10.99 -6.84
N ILE A 40 7.94 11.95 -7.77
CA ILE A 40 8.59 11.78 -9.09
C ILE A 40 10.10 11.61 -8.94
N LEU A 41 10.77 12.53 -8.25
CA LEU A 41 12.23 12.48 -8.10
C LEU A 41 12.67 11.21 -7.36
N GLY A 42 12.04 10.89 -6.24
CA GLY A 42 12.37 9.69 -5.47
C GLY A 42 12.06 8.40 -6.23
N SER A 43 10.96 8.35 -7.00
CA SER A 43 10.64 7.17 -7.79
C SER A 43 11.53 7.00 -9.02
N LEU A 44 12.01 8.07 -9.63
CA LEU A 44 13.01 7.97 -10.70
C LEU A 44 14.33 7.37 -10.18
N VAL A 45 14.80 7.84 -9.03
CA VAL A 45 15.97 7.24 -8.36
C VAL A 45 15.67 5.77 -8.01
N GLY A 46 14.48 5.49 -7.46
CA GLY A 46 14.03 4.12 -7.18
C GLY A 46 14.01 3.23 -8.43
N CYS A 47 13.54 3.72 -9.57
CA CYS A 47 13.55 2.99 -10.84
C CYS A 47 14.98 2.67 -11.31
N ILE A 48 15.91 3.64 -11.25
CA ILE A 48 17.31 3.44 -11.65
C ILE A 48 17.95 2.32 -10.81
N ILE A 49 17.72 2.31 -9.50
CA ILE A 49 18.24 1.27 -8.60
C ILE A 49 17.51 -0.07 -8.82
N SER A 50 16.23 -0.03 -9.10
CA SER A 50 15.40 -1.24 -9.23
C SER A 50 15.70 -2.04 -10.49
N ILE A 51 16.02 -1.39 -11.62
CA ILE A 51 16.23 -2.08 -12.90
C ILE A 51 17.32 -3.17 -12.82
N PRO A 52 18.56 -2.90 -12.35
CA PRO A 52 19.57 -3.94 -12.23
C PRO A 52 19.20 -5.03 -11.23
N ILE A 53 18.58 -4.67 -10.10
CA ILE A 53 18.16 -5.65 -9.10
C ILE A 53 17.08 -6.59 -9.66
N ILE A 54 16.10 -6.05 -10.38
CA ILE A 54 15.06 -6.84 -11.05
C ILE A 54 15.69 -7.76 -12.11
N ALA A 55 16.64 -7.26 -12.92
CA ALA A 55 17.30 -8.05 -13.94
C ALA A 55 18.06 -9.25 -13.36
N ILE A 56 18.81 -9.05 -12.28
CA ILE A 56 19.53 -10.12 -11.58
C ILE A 56 18.54 -11.12 -10.94
N THR A 57 17.48 -10.63 -10.30
CA THR A 57 16.49 -11.45 -9.62
C THR A 57 15.60 -12.24 -10.60
N ALA A 58 15.43 -11.74 -11.82
CA ALA A 58 14.61 -12.39 -12.84
C ALA A 58 15.13 -13.78 -13.23
N ILE A 59 16.45 -13.99 -13.20
CA ILE A 59 17.07 -15.26 -13.60
C ILE A 59 16.63 -16.39 -12.65
N PRO A 60 16.94 -16.36 -11.33
CA PRO A 60 16.55 -17.43 -10.41
C PRO A 60 15.03 -17.58 -10.32
N LEU A 61 14.27 -16.49 -10.45
CA LEU A 61 12.82 -16.52 -10.38
C LEU A 61 12.20 -17.30 -11.55
N LYS A 62 12.73 -17.12 -12.76
CA LYS A 62 12.27 -17.87 -13.94
C LYS A 62 12.73 -19.33 -13.93
N LEU A 63 13.90 -19.60 -13.37
CA LEU A 63 14.41 -20.99 -13.25
C LEU A 63 13.58 -21.79 -12.24
N GLU A 64 13.16 -21.20 -11.12
CA GLU A 64 12.37 -21.88 -10.09
C GLU A 64 10.91 -22.07 -10.52
N SER A 65 10.31 -21.07 -11.16
CA SER A 65 8.90 -21.10 -11.54
C SER A 65 8.70 -20.51 -12.95
N PRO A 66 8.48 -21.36 -13.97
CA PRO A 66 8.18 -20.90 -15.33
C PRO A 66 6.94 -20.01 -15.38
N GLY A 67 6.98 -18.94 -16.19
CA GLY A 67 5.86 -18.02 -16.40
C GLY A 67 6.26 -16.54 -16.39
N PRO A 68 5.29 -15.60 -16.28
CA PRO A 68 5.55 -14.15 -16.32
C PRO A 68 6.35 -13.70 -15.12
N LEU A 69 7.31 -12.78 -15.32
CA LEU A 69 8.13 -12.19 -14.27
C LEU A 69 7.32 -11.26 -13.36
N PHE A 70 6.45 -10.47 -13.98
CA PHE A 70 5.63 -9.48 -13.28
C PHE A 70 4.24 -10.04 -12.98
N PHE A 71 3.77 -9.77 -11.79
CA PHE A 71 2.42 -10.01 -11.33
C PHE A 71 1.67 -8.68 -11.23
N LYS A 72 0.46 -8.62 -11.79
CA LYS A 72 -0.43 -7.46 -11.72
C LYS A 72 -1.61 -7.79 -10.83
N GLN A 73 -1.89 -6.94 -9.87
CA GLN A 73 -3.02 -7.12 -8.96
C GLN A 73 -3.91 -5.87 -8.95
N LYS A 74 -5.22 -6.09 -9.07
CA LYS A 74 -6.20 -5.03 -8.89
C LYS A 74 -6.24 -4.59 -7.43
N ARG A 75 -6.17 -3.29 -7.20
CA ARG A 75 -6.25 -2.65 -5.90
C ARG A 75 -7.19 -1.46 -5.93
N VAL A 76 -7.67 -1.06 -4.76
CA VAL A 76 -8.51 0.12 -4.61
C VAL A 76 -7.64 1.26 -4.08
N GLY A 77 -7.62 2.36 -4.81
CA GLY A 77 -6.85 3.56 -4.51
C GLY A 77 -7.73 4.71 -4.01
N ARG A 78 -7.22 5.94 -4.16
CA ARG A 78 -7.89 7.16 -3.71
C ARG A 78 -9.32 7.24 -4.24
N ASN A 79 -10.25 7.56 -3.34
CA ASN A 79 -11.68 7.72 -3.62
C ASN A 79 -12.33 6.47 -4.24
N GLY A 80 -11.84 5.27 -3.92
CA GLY A 80 -12.40 4.02 -4.42
C GLY A 80 -12.03 3.67 -5.87
N ARG A 81 -11.14 4.41 -6.52
CA ARG A 81 -10.73 4.14 -7.90
C ARG A 81 -9.88 2.88 -7.98
N ILE A 82 -10.25 1.96 -8.87
CA ILE A 82 -9.50 0.73 -9.11
C ILE A 82 -8.28 1.03 -9.98
N PHE A 83 -7.14 0.49 -9.57
CA PHE A 83 -5.90 0.55 -10.35
C PHE A 83 -5.13 -0.77 -10.24
N TYR A 84 -4.06 -0.92 -11.00
CA TYR A 84 -3.18 -2.08 -10.94
C TYR A 84 -1.88 -1.72 -10.26
N ILE A 85 -1.44 -2.55 -9.31
CA ILE A 85 -0.08 -2.55 -8.81
C ILE A 85 0.74 -3.60 -9.54
N HIS A 86 2.03 -3.31 -9.71
CA HIS A 86 3.00 -4.22 -10.30
C HIS A 86 3.95 -4.75 -9.22
N LYS A 87 4.15 -6.07 -9.20
CA LYS A 87 5.10 -6.75 -8.31
C LYS A 87 5.89 -7.78 -9.10
N LEU A 88 7.03 -8.21 -8.56
CA LEU A 88 7.63 -9.45 -9.04
C LEU A 88 6.80 -10.63 -8.53
N ARG A 89 6.68 -11.66 -9.35
CA ARG A 89 5.96 -12.88 -8.97
C ARG A 89 6.75 -13.68 -7.95
N SER A 90 6.28 -13.70 -6.72
CA SER A 90 6.88 -14.43 -5.60
C SER A 90 6.18 -15.74 -5.25
N MET A 91 5.10 -16.07 -5.98
CA MET A 91 4.26 -17.24 -5.74
C MET A 91 4.16 -18.12 -6.99
N TYR A 92 3.80 -19.38 -6.82
CA TYR A 92 3.47 -20.30 -7.90
C TYR A 92 2.24 -19.83 -8.68
N MET A 93 2.04 -20.37 -9.89
CA MET A 93 0.97 -19.93 -10.81
C MET A 93 -0.44 -20.22 -10.29
N ASP A 94 -0.59 -21.28 -9.50
CA ASP A 94 -1.83 -21.77 -8.89
C ASP A 94 -2.15 -21.11 -7.53
N ALA A 95 -1.38 -20.08 -7.15
CA ALA A 95 -1.46 -19.44 -5.82
C ALA A 95 -2.84 -18.87 -5.47
N GLU A 96 -3.57 -18.31 -6.44
CA GLU A 96 -4.89 -17.73 -6.19
C GLU A 96 -5.96 -18.83 -5.95
N GLU A 97 -5.85 -19.97 -6.63
CA GLU A 97 -6.74 -21.11 -6.42
C GLU A 97 -6.55 -21.69 -5.03
N ARG A 98 -5.29 -21.88 -4.63
CA ARG A 98 -4.91 -22.41 -3.30
C ARG A 98 -5.21 -21.45 -2.15
N LYS A 99 -5.38 -20.15 -2.42
CA LYS A 99 -5.69 -19.16 -1.39
C LYS A 99 -6.99 -19.47 -0.64
N LYS A 100 -8.00 -19.98 -1.33
CA LYS A 100 -9.30 -20.29 -0.73
C LYS A 100 -9.20 -21.39 0.35
N GLU A 101 -8.35 -22.38 0.10
CA GLU A 101 -8.13 -23.50 1.03
C GLU A 101 -7.34 -23.06 2.28
N LEU A 102 -6.49 -22.04 2.12
CA LEU A 102 -5.63 -21.52 3.18
C LEU A 102 -6.29 -20.41 4.03
N MET A 103 -7.48 -19.95 3.68
CA MET A 103 -8.16 -18.89 4.44
C MET A 103 -8.40 -19.24 5.91
N ALA A 104 -8.59 -20.52 6.23
CA ALA A 104 -8.75 -21.00 7.61
C ALA A 104 -7.47 -20.87 8.46
N GLN A 105 -6.31 -20.69 7.82
CA GLN A 105 -4.99 -20.56 8.46
C GLN A 105 -4.50 -19.09 8.51
N ASN A 106 -5.44 -18.13 8.37
CA ASN A 106 -5.09 -16.71 8.44
C ASN A 106 -4.62 -16.34 9.86
N GLU A 107 -3.45 -15.73 9.96
CA GLU A 107 -2.83 -15.29 11.21
C GLU A 107 -3.28 -13.87 11.63
N MET A 108 -3.97 -13.14 10.74
CA MET A 108 -4.51 -11.82 11.07
C MET A 108 -5.97 -11.89 11.48
N ASN A 109 -6.29 -11.12 12.50
CA ASN A 109 -7.67 -10.80 12.84
C ASN A 109 -8.19 -9.72 11.87
N GLY A 110 -9.30 -10.01 11.18
CA GLY A 110 -9.95 -9.06 10.28
C GLY A 110 -9.74 -9.33 8.79
N LEU A 111 -9.73 -8.28 7.99
CA LEU A 111 -9.90 -8.36 6.54
C LEU A 111 -8.63 -8.68 5.73
N MET A 112 -7.46 -8.60 6.35
CA MET A 112 -6.20 -8.88 5.67
C MET A 112 -5.82 -10.36 5.82
N PHE A 113 -5.26 -10.94 4.76
CA PHE A 113 -4.68 -12.28 4.80
C PHE A 113 -3.18 -12.20 5.06
N LYS A 114 -2.72 -12.88 6.10
CA LYS A 114 -1.31 -13.05 6.44
C LYS A 114 -1.09 -14.49 6.90
N MET A 115 0.01 -15.09 6.43
CA MET A 115 0.46 -16.41 6.81
C MET A 115 1.99 -16.43 6.77
N GLU A 116 2.67 -16.78 7.87
CA GLU A 116 4.13 -16.74 7.97
C GLU A 116 4.79 -17.73 7.02
N ASP A 117 4.34 -18.98 7.03
CA ASP A 117 4.83 -20.04 6.13
C ASP A 117 3.82 -20.35 5.02
N ASP A 118 3.58 -19.38 4.15
CA ASP A 118 2.66 -19.53 3.03
C ASP A 118 3.22 -20.52 1.99
N PRO A 119 2.62 -21.72 1.81
CA PRO A 119 3.12 -22.75 0.90
C PRO A 119 3.01 -22.36 -0.59
N ARG A 120 2.34 -21.26 -0.90
CA ARG A 120 2.23 -20.73 -2.26
C ARG A 120 3.46 -19.95 -2.69
N VAL A 121 4.31 -19.55 -1.72
CA VAL A 121 5.51 -18.75 -1.97
C VAL A 121 6.67 -19.65 -2.38
N THR A 122 7.35 -19.31 -3.49
CA THR A 122 8.54 -20.05 -3.95
C THR A 122 9.74 -19.76 -3.03
N LYS A 123 10.81 -20.54 -3.11
CA LYS A 123 12.03 -20.33 -2.29
C LYS A 123 12.67 -18.97 -2.60
N VAL A 124 12.82 -18.64 -3.89
CA VAL A 124 13.27 -17.32 -4.32
C VAL A 124 12.23 -16.25 -3.92
N GLY A 125 10.94 -16.59 -4.00
CA GLY A 125 9.83 -15.77 -3.54
C GLY A 125 9.95 -15.37 -2.07
N LYS A 126 10.30 -16.30 -1.18
CA LYS A 126 10.56 -16.00 0.25
C LYS A 126 11.68 -14.96 0.42
N PHE A 127 12.78 -15.11 -0.33
CA PHE A 127 13.89 -14.16 -0.29
C PHE A 127 13.48 -12.76 -0.77
N ILE A 128 12.84 -12.65 -1.94
CA ILE A 128 12.46 -11.34 -2.50
C ILE A 128 11.39 -10.63 -1.67
N ARG A 129 10.49 -11.37 -1.02
CA ARG A 129 9.50 -10.81 -0.07
C ARG A 129 10.18 -10.30 1.20
N ARG A 130 11.09 -11.09 1.78
CA ARG A 130 11.85 -10.68 2.96
C ARG A 130 12.69 -9.42 2.74
N THR A 131 13.21 -9.23 1.53
CA THR A 131 13.99 -8.05 1.14
C THR A 131 13.16 -6.96 0.49
N SER A 132 11.84 -7.14 0.35
CA SER A 132 10.91 -6.24 -0.36
C SER A 132 11.29 -5.97 -1.82
N ILE A 133 12.14 -6.81 -2.42
CA ILE A 133 12.52 -6.73 -3.84
C ILE A 133 11.31 -6.94 -4.76
N ASP A 134 10.33 -7.74 -4.31
CA ASP A 134 9.08 -7.97 -5.05
C ASP A 134 8.26 -6.69 -5.26
N GLU A 135 8.45 -5.66 -4.44
CA GLU A 135 7.73 -4.38 -4.52
C GLU A 135 8.43 -3.31 -5.38
N LEU A 136 9.67 -3.55 -5.81
CA LEU A 136 10.44 -2.58 -6.62
C LEU A 136 9.72 -2.12 -7.90
N PRO A 137 8.94 -2.95 -8.63
CA PRO A 137 8.19 -2.47 -9.79
C PRO A 137 7.17 -1.37 -9.49
N GLN A 138 6.74 -1.20 -8.23
CA GLN A 138 5.80 -0.15 -7.85
C GLN A 138 6.38 1.27 -7.99
N PHE A 139 7.70 1.44 -8.07
CA PHE A 139 8.28 2.75 -8.42
C PHE A 139 7.79 3.25 -9.78
N PHE A 140 7.55 2.36 -10.75
CA PHE A 140 6.91 2.73 -12.02
C PHE A 140 5.46 3.17 -11.83
N ASP A 141 4.72 2.58 -10.88
CA ASP A 141 3.36 2.98 -10.56
C ASP A 141 3.31 4.37 -9.93
N VAL A 142 4.34 4.75 -9.16
CA VAL A 142 4.50 6.11 -8.62
C VAL A 142 4.80 7.11 -9.73
N VAL A 143 5.72 6.80 -10.65
CA VAL A 143 6.01 7.66 -11.83
C VAL A 143 4.75 7.90 -12.64
N ARG A 144 3.96 6.85 -12.91
CA ARG A 144 2.67 6.93 -13.61
C ARG A 144 1.61 7.72 -12.86
N GLY A 145 1.77 7.91 -11.55
CA GLY A 145 0.86 8.69 -10.71
C GLY A 145 -0.29 7.91 -10.11
N SER A 146 -0.37 6.60 -10.29
CA SER A 146 -1.35 5.74 -9.62
C SER A 146 -1.04 5.54 -8.14
N MET A 147 0.23 5.62 -7.76
CA MET A 147 0.73 5.53 -6.39
C MET A 147 1.56 6.77 -5.99
N SER A 148 1.91 6.81 -4.72
CA SER A 148 2.86 7.73 -4.09
C SER A 148 3.99 6.91 -3.45
N LEU A 149 5.12 7.52 -3.13
CA LEU A 149 6.16 6.87 -2.31
C LEU A 149 5.61 6.54 -0.92
N VAL A 150 4.97 7.54 -0.27
CA VAL A 150 4.39 7.40 1.07
C VAL A 150 2.88 7.60 1.00
N GLY A 151 2.13 6.68 1.59
CA GLY A 151 0.67 6.71 1.63
C GLY A 151 0.11 5.52 2.38
N THR A 152 -1.21 5.36 2.34
CA THR A 152 -1.89 4.21 2.92
C THR A 152 -1.73 2.97 2.04
N ARG A 153 -1.75 1.77 2.63
CA ARG A 153 -1.71 0.52 1.85
C ARG A 153 -3.01 0.34 1.06
N PRO A 154 -2.95 0.16 -0.26
CA PRO A 154 -4.16 -0.07 -1.05
C PRO A 154 -4.75 -1.46 -0.76
N PRO A 155 -6.04 -1.56 -0.38
CA PRO A 155 -6.71 -2.83 -0.18
C PRO A 155 -6.90 -3.60 -1.49
N THR A 156 -7.05 -4.92 -1.40
CA THR A 156 -7.58 -5.75 -2.47
C THR A 156 -9.06 -5.45 -2.69
N LEU A 157 -9.63 -5.90 -3.80
CA LEU A 157 -11.07 -5.77 -4.04
C LEU A 157 -11.89 -6.54 -3.00
N ASP A 158 -11.40 -7.69 -2.56
CA ASP A 158 -12.11 -8.52 -1.58
C ASP A 158 -12.07 -7.91 -0.19
N GLU A 159 -10.92 -7.35 0.23
CA GLU A 159 -10.83 -6.54 1.46
C GLU A 159 -11.79 -5.34 1.39
N TYR A 160 -11.80 -4.60 0.28
CA TYR A 160 -12.63 -3.40 0.12
C TYR A 160 -14.13 -3.68 0.16
N ARG A 161 -14.58 -4.81 -0.38
CA ARG A 161 -16.00 -5.23 -0.32
C ARG A 161 -16.51 -5.41 1.10
N GLN A 162 -15.63 -5.71 2.02
CA GLN A 162 -15.91 -5.94 3.43
C GLN A 162 -15.66 -4.68 4.29
N TYR A 163 -15.24 -3.55 3.65
CA TYR A 163 -14.96 -2.32 4.38
C TYR A 163 -16.24 -1.68 4.92
N GLU A 164 -16.22 -1.42 6.21
CA GLU A 164 -17.19 -0.54 6.85
C GLU A 164 -16.92 0.94 6.52
N SER A 165 -17.83 1.81 6.92
CA SER A 165 -17.76 3.23 6.56
C SER A 165 -16.49 3.91 7.08
N HIS A 166 -16.05 3.58 8.30
CA HIS A 166 -14.84 4.16 8.90
C HIS A 166 -13.54 3.70 8.22
N HIS A 167 -13.50 2.45 7.71
CA HIS A 167 -12.36 1.93 6.95
C HIS A 167 -12.11 2.71 5.67
N LYS A 168 -13.17 3.23 5.02
CA LYS A 168 -13.08 3.96 3.74
C LYS A 168 -12.29 5.25 3.86
N ARG A 169 -12.12 5.80 5.07
CA ARG A 169 -11.29 6.98 5.29
C ARG A 169 -9.83 6.78 4.85
N ARG A 170 -9.31 5.56 4.92
CA ARG A 170 -7.98 5.18 4.42
C ARG A 170 -7.79 5.50 2.93
N LEU A 171 -8.88 5.59 2.17
CA LEU A 171 -8.87 5.86 0.73
C LEU A 171 -8.95 7.35 0.39
N SER A 172 -8.91 8.25 1.36
CA SER A 172 -8.95 9.70 1.11
C SER A 172 -7.64 10.24 0.51
N MET A 173 -6.53 9.52 0.70
CA MET A 173 -5.23 9.86 0.12
C MET A 173 -4.79 8.84 -0.94
N LYS A 174 -3.78 9.23 -1.73
CA LYS A 174 -3.16 8.35 -2.73
C LYS A 174 -2.42 7.22 -2.00
N PRO A 175 -2.56 5.95 -2.45
CA PRO A 175 -1.85 4.82 -1.84
C PRO A 175 -0.34 4.94 -2.01
N GLY A 176 0.41 4.47 -1.03
CA GLY A 176 1.87 4.49 -1.01
C GLY A 176 2.52 3.13 -1.23
N ILE A 177 3.80 3.13 -1.63
CA ILE A 177 4.67 1.95 -1.54
C ILE A 177 4.94 1.65 -0.07
N THR A 178 5.21 2.69 0.72
CA THR A 178 5.35 2.62 2.18
C THR A 178 4.35 3.53 2.88
N GLY A 179 4.20 3.37 4.18
CA GLY A 179 3.29 4.16 5.00
C GLY A 179 3.58 4.05 6.48
N LEU A 180 2.88 4.82 7.30
CA LEU A 180 3.13 4.89 8.74
C LEU A 180 3.02 3.51 9.41
N TRP A 181 1.96 2.74 9.14
CA TRP A 181 1.79 1.42 9.74
C TRP A 181 2.90 0.44 9.34
N GLN A 182 3.39 0.52 8.10
CA GLN A 182 4.45 -0.36 7.60
C GLN A 182 5.79 -0.15 8.31
N VAL A 183 6.07 1.08 8.77
CA VAL A 183 7.29 1.41 9.51
C VAL A 183 7.11 1.39 11.03
N SER A 184 5.88 1.14 11.52
CA SER A 184 5.54 1.13 12.95
C SER A 184 5.36 -0.27 13.54
N GLY A 185 5.87 -1.32 12.85
CA GLY A 185 5.77 -2.70 13.33
C GLY A 185 4.92 -3.60 12.44
N ARG A 186 5.09 -3.45 11.11
CA ARG A 186 4.35 -4.20 10.05
C ARG A 186 4.02 -5.66 10.39
N SER A 187 4.99 -6.39 10.98
CA SER A 187 4.85 -7.82 11.27
C SER A 187 4.18 -8.10 12.61
N ASP A 188 4.22 -7.14 13.53
CA ASP A 188 3.77 -7.31 14.91
C ASP A 188 2.33 -6.81 15.09
N ILE A 189 1.74 -6.18 14.06
CA ILE A 189 0.35 -5.72 14.06
C ILE A 189 -0.52 -6.87 13.53
N GLU A 190 -1.33 -7.44 14.41
CA GLU A 190 -2.22 -8.56 14.12
C GLU A 190 -3.68 -8.13 13.90
N ASP A 191 -4.06 -6.93 14.40
CA ASP A 191 -5.40 -6.40 14.27
C ASP A 191 -5.49 -5.42 13.09
N PHE A 192 -6.47 -5.65 12.23
CA PHE A 192 -6.76 -4.76 11.11
C PHE A 192 -7.18 -3.35 11.56
N GLU A 193 -7.89 -3.24 12.69
CA GLU A 193 -8.29 -1.93 13.23
C GLU A 193 -7.10 -1.06 13.63
N ASP A 194 -6.02 -1.66 14.10
CA ASP A 194 -4.79 -0.91 14.42
C ASP A 194 -4.09 -0.42 13.15
N VAL A 195 -4.14 -1.19 12.06
CA VAL A 195 -3.70 -0.72 10.73
C VAL A 195 -4.56 0.48 10.30
N VAL A 196 -5.87 0.42 10.48
CA VAL A 196 -6.79 1.52 10.15
C VAL A 196 -6.46 2.77 10.96
N LYS A 197 -6.26 2.65 12.27
CA LYS A 197 -5.89 3.77 13.17
C LYS A 197 -4.61 4.45 12.71
N LEU A 198 -3.56 3.68 12.39
CA LEU A 198 -2.28 4.23 11.93
C LEU A 198 -2.39 4.92 10.58
N ASP A 199 -3.17 4.36 9.64
CA ASP A 199 -3.39 4.97 8.35
C ASP A 199 -4.22 6.27 8.47
N VAL A 200 -5.24 6.30 9.34
CA VAL A 200 -6.02 7.50 9.63
C VAL A 200 -5.15 8.55 10.34
N GLN A 201 -4.33 8.14 11.30
CA GLN A 201 -3.37 9.04 11.97
C GLN A 201 -2.40 9.68 10.97
N TYR A 202 -1.91 8.91 9.98
CA TYR A 202 -1.07 9.45 8.92
C TYR A 202 -1.81 10.49 8.09
N ILE A 203 -3.06 10.23 7.72
CA ILE A 203 -3.89 11.14 6.92
C ILE A 203 -4.14 12.45 7.67
N ASP A 204 -4.50 12.36 8.95
CA ASP A 204 -4.87 13.52 9.77
C ASP A 204 -3.69 14.42 10.10
N ASN A 205 -2.51 13.83 10.28
CA ASN A 205 -1.27 14.54 10.63
C ASN A 205 -0.31 14.64 9.45
N TRP A 206 -0.80 14.49 8.22
CA TRP A 206 0.06 14.48 7.06
C TRP A 206 0.90 15.76 6.93
N SER A 207 2.17 15.58 6.65
CA SER A 207 3.10 16.64 6.29
C SER A 207 4.23 16.08 5.42
N LEU A 208 4.81 16.94 4.56
CA LEU A 208 5.97 16.57 3.75
C LEU A 208 7.15 16.07 4.60
N TRP A 209 7.36 16.70 5.76
CA TRP A 209 8.40 16.27 6.69
C TRP A 209 8.09 14.91 7.31
N GLY A 210 6.82 14.63 7.56
CA GLY A 210 6.35 13.30 7.97
C GLY A 210 6.67 12.23 6.93
N ASP A 211 6.44 12.52 5.65
CA ASP A 211 6.77 11.62 4.55
C ASP A 211 8.27 11.34 4.47
N ILE A 212 9.10 12.38 4.58
CA ILE A 212 10.56 12.23 4.60
C ILE A 212 11.01 11.32 5.75
N LYS A 213 10.46 11.52 6.95
CA LYS A 213 10.75 10.65 8.11
C LYS A 213 10.35 9.19 7.86
N ILE A 214 9.18 8.96 7.25
CA ILE A 214 8.71 7.62 6.91
C ILE A 214 9.64 6.98 5.87
N LEU A 215 10.09 7.72 4.86
CA LEU A 215 11.05 7.21 3.86
C LEU A 215 12.37 6.77 4.52
N PHE A 216 12.95 7.58 5.38
CA PHE A 216 14.17 7.20 6.11
C PHE A 216 13.94 5.97 7.00
N LYS A 217 12.82 5.92 7.72
CA LYS A 217 12.45 4.73 8.50
C LYS A 217 12.28 3.49 7.63
N THR A 218 11.68 3.63 6.44
CA THR A 218 11.50 2.51 5.51
C THR A 218 12.85 1.94 5.09
N VAL A 219 13.78 2.79 4.70
CA VAL A 219 15.16 2.39 4.35
C VAL A 219 15.79 1.62 5.52
N TRP A 220 15.70 2.17 6.72
CA TRP A 220 16.22 1.52 7.93
C TRP A 220 15.59 0.16 8.19
N VAL A 221 14.26 0.05 8.12
CA VAL A 221 13.49 -1.20 8.36
C VAL A 221 13.87 -2.28 7.34
N VAL A 222 14.00 -1.91 6.06
CA VAL A 222 14.40 -2.83 4.98
C VAL A 222 15.82 -3.34 5.21
N PHE A 223 16.80 -2.46 5.51
CA PHE A 223 18.18 -2.88 5.76
C PHE A 223 18.35 -3.64 7.08
N ALA A 224 17.61 -3.30 8.11
CA ALA A 224 17.65 -4.00 9.39
C ALA A 224 16.94 -5.37 9.35
N GLY A 225 16.28 -5.72 8.24
CA GLY A 225 15.49 -6.96 8.10
C GLY A 225 14.32 -7.06 9.08
N ARG A 226 13.93 -5.95 9.71
CA ARG A 226 12.82 -5.90 10.66
C ARG A 226 11.49 -5.77 9.92
N GLY A 227 10.56 -6.66 10.23
CA GLY A 227 9.18 -6.57 9.69
C GLY A 227 8.95 -7.28 8.36
N ALA A 228 9.90 -8.08 7.87
CA ALA A 228 9.72 -8.99 6.76
C ALA A 228 9.80 -10.43 7.30
N LYS A 229 8.67 -10.94 7.75
CA LYS A 229 8.45 -12.37 8.00
C LYS A 229 7.65 -12.94 6.85
#